data_81db8fd1a764e0a154372dcd7dde06b6
#
_entry.id   81db8fd1a764e0a154372dcd7dde06b6
#
_cell.length_a   1.000
_cell.length_b   1.000
_cell.length_c   1.000
_cell.angle_alpha   90.00
_cell.angle_beta   90.00
_cell.angle_gamma   90.00
#
_symmetry.space_group_name_H-M   'P 1'
#
loop_
_entity.id
_entity.type
_entity.pdbx_description
1 polymer ?
#
loop_
_entity_poly.entity_id
_entity_poly.type
_entity_poly.pdbx_seq_one_letter_code
_entity_poly.pdbx_strand_id
1 'polypeptide(L)'
;MPGKPLVSAIIIFWNEEQFIEEAIESVFAQTYGHWELLLVEDGSSDGSSEIARRYTEQYPDKVRYLEHRGHENRGMSASRNLGVRSARGRYISYLDGDDVWLPTKLEEQVAIMESNPTADMVLAPLLMWFSWTGNCQNRHLDQPYGVGRNGKHPYTDTLVEPPRLLALFLRYEQYIPSGFLAKRDVMEQIGEYEEQFRDAYSDAVALVKVCLKSPVYVSSKRWYRYRKHTASNTYLSRLHGKEDEEQQIYLNWVAAYFNQQKVQDPELLKIINKMLFRCRHPRLRSLERNLFYTTEKAFHYVKRIFWFLINLQRQKSLHTQQGKK
;
A
#
# COMPACT_ATOMS: atom_id res chain seq x y z
N MET A 1 27.44 -21.62 -0.51
CA MET A 1 26.48 -20.58 -0.08
C MET A 1 25.11 -21.06 -0.51
N PRO A 2 24.05 -20.99 0.31
CA PRO A 2 22.70 -21.25 -0.20
C PRO A 2 22.44 -20.31 -1.39
N GLY A 3 21.80 -20.85 -2.44
CA GLY A 3 21.48 -20.05 -3.64
C GLY A 3 20.59 -18.86 -3.28
N LYS A 4 20.58 -17.84 -4.12
CA LYS A 4 19.67 -16.69 -3.95
C LYS A 4 18.21 -17.19 -3.84
N PRO A 5 17.39 -16.73 -2.87
CA PRO A 5 16.01 -17.20 -2.74
C PRO A 5 15.15 -16.77 -3.94
N LEU A 6 14.28 -17.67 -4.42
CA LEU A 6 13.33 -17.35 -5.48
C LEU A 6 12.25 -16.41 -4.94
N VAL A 7 11.92 -15.38 -5.70
CA VAL A 7 10.80 -14.47 -5.44
C VAL A 7 9.70 -14.71 -6.47
N SER A 8 8.48 -14.97 -6.03
CA SER A 8 7.30 -14.96 -6.90
C SER A 8 6.73 -13.54 -6.93
N ALA A 9 6.94 -12.85 -8.04
CA ALA A 9 6.24 -11.62 -8.37
C ALA A 9 4.84 -11.99 -8.88
N ILE A 10 3.80 -11.41 -8.31
CA ILE A 10 2.40 -11.68 -8.68
C ILE A 10 1.78 -10.37 -9.15
N ILE A 11 1.42 -10.30 -10.43
CA ILE A 11 0.63 -9.20 -10.99
C ILE A 11 -0.81 -9.70 -11.13
N ILE A 12 -1.75 -9.04 -10.45
CA ILE A 12 -3.18 -9.22 -10.69
C ILE A 12 -3.67 -8.10 -11.60
N PHE A 13 -4.53 -8.41 -12.56
CA PHE A 13 -5.04 -7.40 -13.48
C PHE A 13 -6.45 -7.70 -13.97
N TRP A 14 -7.19 -6.62 -14.25
CA TRP A 14 -8.53 -6.64 -14.86
C TRP A 14 -8.74 -5.36 -15.65
N ASN A 15 -8.85 -5.47 -16.98
CA ASN A 15 -9.03 -4.33 -17.89
C ASN A 15 -7.93 -3.25 -17.74
N GLU A 16 -6.66 -3.67 -17.77
CA GLU A 16 -5.48 -2.84 -17.57
C GLU A 16 -4.62 -2.73 -18.85
N GLU A 17 -5.23 -2.86 -20.05
CA GLU A 17 -4.55 -2.83 -21.34
C GLU A 17 -3.57 -1.64 -21.47
N GLN A 18 -3.96 -0.50 -20.90
CA GLN A 18 -3.18 0.73 -20.96
C GLN A 18 -1.91 0.68 -20.07
N PHE A 19 -1.87 -0.18 -19.04
CA PHE A 19 -0.87 -0.12 -17.98
C PHE A 19 -0.08 -1.41 -17.77
N ILE A 20 -0.70 -2.56 -18.07
CA ILE A 20 -0.16 -3.88 -17.73
C ILE A 20 1.24 -4.12 -18.32
N GLU A 21 1.53 -3.63 -19.51
CA GLU A 21 2.84 -3.78 -20.13
C GLU A 21 3.93 -3.08 -19.31
N GLU A 22 3.69 -1.84 -18.84
CA GLU A 22 4.65 -1.11 -17.99
C GLU A 22 4.84 -1.80 -16.64
N ALA A 23 3.77 -2.37 -16.07
CA ALA A 23 3.85 -3.16 -14.84
C ALA A 23 4.75 -4.41 -15.04
N ILE A 24 4.55 -5.18 -16.10
CA ILE A 24 5.37 -6.35 -16.46
C ILE A 24 6.83 -5.94 -16.65
N GLU A 25 7.09 -4.92 -17.47
CA GLU A 25 8.44 -4.42 -17.75
C GLU A 25 9.16 -3.96 -16.48
N SER A 26 8.43 -3.43 -15.49
CA SER A 26 9.02 -3.05 -14.21
C SER A 26 9.54 -4.24 -13.39
N VAL A 27 8.98 -5.43 -13.58
CA VAL A 27 9.49 -6.69 -13.00
C VAL A 27 10.71 -7.18 -13.76
N PHE A 28 10.70 -7.08 -15.09
CA PHE A 28 11.88 -7.41 -15.90
C PHE A 28 13.07 -6.49 -15.63
N ALA A 29 12.82 -5.23 -15.30
CA ALA A 29 13.84 -4.25 -14.96
C ALA A 29 14.47 -4.43 -13.57
N GLN A 30 14.06 -5.44 -12.78
CA GLN A 30 14.62 -5.67 -11.45
C GLN A 30 16.09 -6.10 -11.51
N THR A 31 16.91 -5.47 -10.66
CA THR A 31 18.34 -5.83 -10.50
C THR A 31 18.52 -7.21 -9.87
N TYR A 32 17.53 -7.71 -9.16
CA TYR A 32 17.46 -9.06 -8.62
C TYR A 32 16.94 -10.02 -9.66
N GLY A 33 17.79 -10.90 -10.20
CA GLY A 33 17.44 -11.75 -11.34
C GLY A 33 16.73 -13.08 -11.02
N HIS A 34 16.63 -13.49 -9.73
CA HIS A 34 16.07 -14.78 -9.34
C HIS A 34 14.59 -14.68 -8.92
N TRP A 35 13.75 -14.46 -9.90
CA TRP A 35 12.30 -14.33 -9.73
C TRP A 35 11.55 -15.13 -10.80
N GLU A 36 10.31 -15.50 -10.49
CA GLU A 36 9.26 -15.90 -11.41
C GLU A 36 8.16 -14.84 -11.41
N LEU A 37 7.44 -14.69 -12.52
CA LEU A 37 6.31 -13.78 -12.65
C LEU A 37 5.01 -14.56 -12.89
N LEU A 38 4.00 -14.31 -12.06
CA LEU A 38 2.66 -14.84 -12.20
C LEU A 38 1.74 -13.71 -12.66
N LEU A 39 1.22 -13.81 -13.86
CA LEU A 39 0.23 -12.89 -14.44
C LEU A 39 -1.14 -13.50 -14.20
N VAL A 40 -1.88 -12.94 -13.22
CA VAL A 40 -3.17 -13.45 -12.77
C VAL A 40 -4.28 -12.58 -13.32
N GLU A 41 -4.98 -13.11 -14.27
CA GLU A 41 -6.06 -12.48 -15.01
C GLU A 41 -7.40 -12.68 -14.32
N ASP A 42 -8.20 -11.62 -14.18
CA ASP A 42 -9.48 -11.63 -13.46
C ASP A 42 -10.69 -11.33 -14.39
N GLY A 43 -10.73 -11.93 -15.57
CA GLY A 43 -11.88 -11.83 -16.50
C GLY A 43 -11.90 -10.51 -17.29
N SER A 44 -10.76 -10.06 -17.83
CA SER A 44 -10.67 -8.87 -18.66
C SER A 44 -11.37 -9.02 -19.99
N SER A 45 -11.95 -7.93 -20.50
CA SER A 45 -12.61 -7.83 -21.80
C SER A 45 -11.86 -6.94 -22.80
N ASP A 46 -10.73 -6.35 -22.39
CA ASP A 46 -9.83 -5.55 -23.22
C ASP A 46 -8.59 -6.35 -23.68
N GLY A 47 -7.57 -5.69 -24.24
CA GLY A 47 -6.35 -6.31 -24.70
C GLY A 47 -5.37 -6.80 -23.62
N SER A 48 -5.69 -6.67 -22.34
CA SER A 48 -4.81 -7.02 -21.21
C SER A 48 -4.34 -8.49 -21.27
N SER A 49 -5.27 -9.40 -21.54
CA SER A 49 -5.00 -10.85 -21.62
C SER A 49 -4.06 -11.21 -22.78
N GLU A 50 -4.18 -10.53 -23.92
CA GLU A 50 -3.29 -10.75 -25.07
C GLU A 50 -1.87 -10.31 -24.75
N ILE A 51 -1.72 -9.14 -24.08
CA ILE A 51 -0.41 -8.65 -23.64
C ILE A 51 0.22 -9.66 -22.68
N ALA A 52 -0.50 -10.13 -21.66
CA ALA A 52 0.00 -11.08 -20.68
C ALA A 52 0.42 -12.43 -21.31
N ARG A 53 -0.37 -12.95 -22.25
CA ARG A 53 -0.06 -14.20 -22.97
C ARG A 53 1.19 -14.06 -23.83
N ARG A 54 1.37 -12.94 -24.53
CA ARG A 54 2.59 -12.65 -25.31
C ARG A 54 3.86 -12.77 -24.47
N TYR A 55 3.88 -12.19 -23.24
CA TYR A 55 5.02 -12.34 -22.32
C TYR A 55 5.22 -13.77 -21.85
N THR A 56 4.14 -14.53 -21.64
CA THR A 56 4.22 -15.94 -21.24
C THR A 56 4.82 -16.79 -22.35
N GLU A 57 4.44 -16.56 -23.61
CA GLU A 57 4.99 -17.24 -24.78
C GLU A 57 6.47 -16.88 -25.00
N GLN A 58 6.84 -15.62 -24.79
CA GLN A 58 8.20 -15.15 -24.98
C GLN A 58 9.15 -15.61 -23.86
N TYR A 59 8.65 -15.78 -22.64
CA TYR A 59 9.46 -16.12 -21.46
C TYR A 59 8.88 -17.29 -20.65
N PRO A 60 8.66 -18.49 -21.26
CA PRO A 60 7.92 -19.59 -20.63
C PRO A 60 8.58 -20.14 -19.35
N ASP A 61 9.90 -19.98 -19.20
CA ASP A 61 10.64 -20.43 -18.03
C ASP A 61 10.48 -19.49 -16.80
N LYS A 62 10.04 -18.26 -17.03
CA LYS A 62 9.95 -17.21 -15.99
C LYS A 62 8.55 -16.67 -15.76
N VAL A 63 7.71 -16.67 -16.77
CA VAL A 63 6.38 -16.06 -16.74
C VAL A 63 5.30 -17.14 -16.89
N ARG A 64 4.31 -17.09 -16.04
CA ARG A 64 3.14 -17.97 -16.10
C ARG A 64 1.87 -17.14 -16.12
N TYR A 65 0.99 -17.42 -17.07
CA TYR A 65 -0.36 -16.86 -17.14
C TYR A 65 -1.32 -17.76 -16.34
N LEU A 66 -2.13 -17.16 -15.52
CA LEU A 66 -3.14 -17.80 -14.68
C LEU A 66 -4.46 -17.06 -14.88
N GLU A 67 -5.56 -17.81 -14.96
CA GLU A 67 -6.91 -17.24 -15.02
C GLU A 67 -7.89 -18.10 -14.22
N HIS A 68 -9.00 -17.51 -13.85
CA HIS A 68 -10.10 -18.24 -13.22
C HIS A 68 -10.83 -19.10 -14.23
N ARG A 69 -11.41 -20.23 -13.77
CA ARG A 69 -12.16 -21.13 -14.63
C ARG A 69 -13.28 -20.36 -15.34
N GLY A 70 -13.37 -20.52 -16.65
CA GLY A 70 -14.39 -19.87 -17.46
C GLY A 70 -14.14 -18.37 -17.70
N HIS A 71 -12.94 -17.90 -17.43
CA HIS A 71 -12.59 -16.49 -17.62
C HIS A 71 -13.48 -15.53 -16.82
N GLU A 72 -13.85 -15.93 -15.59
CA GLU A 72 -14.75 -15.18 -14.72
C GLU A 72 -13.98 -14.11 -13.94
N ASN A 73 -14.57 -12.89 -13.81
CA ASN A 73 -14.11 -11.93 -12.83
C ASN A 73 -14.53 -12.38 -11.43
N ARG A 74 -13.55 -12.74 -10.58
CA ARG A 74 -13.76 -13.18 -9.20
C ARG A 74 -13.29 -12.16 -8.16
N GLY A 75 -12.68 -11.07 -8.61
CA GLY A 75 -12.20 -9.97 -7.78
C GLY A 75 -10.77 -10.16 -7.28
N MET A 76 -10.18 -9.06 -6.81
CA MET A 76 -8.75 -8.98 -6.43
C MET A 76 -8.33 -10.03 -5.40
N SER A 77 -9.17 -10.33 -4.40
CA SER A 77 -8.84 -11.30 -3.36
C SER A 77 -8.70 -12.71 -3.91
N ALA A 78 -9.63 -13.15 -4.76
CA ALA A 78 -9.57 -14.47 -5.41
C ALA A 78 -8.35 -14.58 -6.33
N SER A 79 -8.02 -13.53 -7.07
CA SER A 79 -6.87 -13.49 -7.96
C SER A 79 -5.55 -13.50 -7.18
N ARG A 80 -5.43 -12.78 -6.05
CA ARG A 80 -4.28 -12.89 -5.15
C ARG A 80 -4.14 -14.30 -4.58
N ASN A 81 -5.23 -14.94 -4.17
CA ASN A 81 -5.23 -16.32 -3.68
C ASN A 81 -4.74 -17.30 -4.75
N LEU A 82 -5.21 -17.17 -5.99
CA LEU A 82 -4.74 -17.99 -7.11
C LEU A 82 -3.23 -17.81 -7.32
N GLY A 83 -2.73 -16.58 -7.26
CA GLY A 83 -1.31 -16.27 -7.33
C GLY A 83 -0.50 -16.92 -6.20
N VAL A 84 -0.92 -16.80 -4.93
CA VAL A 84 -0.23 -17.41 -3.77
C VAL A 84 -0.15 -18.93 -3.92
N ARG A 85 -1.28 -19.58 -4.20
CA ARG A 85 -1.33 -21.05 -4.38
C ARG A 85 -0.44 -21.54 -5.51
N SER A 86 -0.21 -20.71 -6.53
CA SER A 86 0.63 -21.03 -7.69
C SER A 86 2.10 -20.66 -7.51
N ALA A 87 2.45 -19.87 -6.50
CA ALA A 87 3.79 -19.38 -6.25
C ALA A 87 4.75 -20.50 -5.82
N ARG A 88 5.99 -20.47 -6.33
CA ARG A 88 7.09 -21.39 -6.02
C ARG A 88 8.19 -20.74 -5.18
N GLY A 89 8.21 -19.40 -5.14
CA GLY A 89 9.22 -18.63 -4.46
C GLY A 89 9.18 -18.79 -2.94
N ARG A 90 10.32 -18.60 -2.30
CA ARG A 90 10.40 -18.45 -0.84
C ARG A 90 9.72 -17.17 -0.39
N TYR A 91 9.76 -16.15 -1.22
CA TYR A 91 9.13 -14.86 -1.00
C TYR A 91 8.06 -14.58 -2.04
N ILE A 92 7.04 -13.83 -1.64
CA ILE A 92 5.96 -13.34 -2.49
C ILE A 92 5.96 -11.81 -2.45
N SER A 93 5.75 -11.20 -3.59
CA SER A 93 5.53 -9.77 -3.72
C SER A 93 4.44 -9.49 -4.76
N TYR A 94 3.54 -8.54 -4.46
CA TYR A 94 2.44 -8.17 -5.35
C TYR A 94 2.72 -6.86 -6.07
N LEU A 95 2.20 -6.78 -7.28
CA LEU A 95 2.10 -5.58 -8.08
C LEU A 95 0.71 -5.55 -8.70
N ASP A 96 -0.02 -4.44 -8.57
CA ASP A 96 -1.26 -4.24 -9.27
C ASP A 96 -0.96 -3.87 -10.73
N GLY A 97 -1.81 -4.28 -11.69
CA GLY A 97 -1.53 -4.17 -13.12
C GLY A 97 -1.41 -2.73 -13.64
N ASP A 98 -1.86 -1.75 -12.85
CA ASP A 98 -1.80 -0.32 -13.14
C ASP A 98 -0.59 0.40 -12.52
N ASP A 99 0.28 -0.30 -11.76
CA ASP A 99 1.35 0.26 -10.97
C ASP A 99 2.76 -0.14 -11.46
N VAL A 100 3.80 0.41 -10.84
CA VAL A 100 5.20 0.20 -11.27
C VAL A 100 6.14 0.01 -10.09
N TRP A 101 7.02 -1.00 -10.18
CA TRP A 101 8.15 -1.18 -9.26
C TRP A 101 9.37 -0.38 -9.69
N LEU A 102 10.16 0.09 -8.72
CA LEU A 102 11.49 0.63 -9.00
C LEU A 102 12.52 -0.49 -9.11
N PRO A 103 13.59 -0.33 -9.92
CA PRO A 103 14.49 -1.42 -10.29
C PRO A 103 15.18 -2.16 -9.13
N THR A 104 15.46 -1.49 -8.01
CA THR A 104 16.18 -2.09 -6.87
C THR A 104 15.28 -2.75 -5.83
N LYS A 105 13.94 -2.78 -6.06
CA LYS A 105 12.96 -3.24 -5.08
C LYS A 105 13.25 -4.66 -4.57
N LEU A 106 13.32 -5.63 -5.44
CA LEU A 106 13.49 -7.01 -5.03
C LEU A 106 14.85 -7.26 -4.40
N GLU A 107 15.92 -6.68 -4.92
CA GLU A 107 17.27 -6.81 -4.38
C GLU A 107 17.36 -6.28 -2.95
N GLU A 108 16.86 -5.07 -2.72
CA GLU A 108 16.93 -4.43 -1.41
C GLU A 108 15.98 -5.10 -0.40
N GLN A 109 14.77 -5.49 -0.81
CA GLN A 109 13.84 -6.16 0.09
C GLN A 109 14.31 -7.57 0.46
N VAL A 110 14.86 -8.34 -0.48
CA VAL A 110 15.47 -9.64 -0.18
C VAL A 110 16.65 -9.49 0.77
N ALA A 111 17.53 -8.50 0.55
CA ALA A 111 18.65 -8.24 1.44
C ALA A 111 18.19 -7.91 2.87
N ILE A 112 17.12 -7.11 3.02
CA ILE A 112 16.53 -6.83 4.33
C ILE A 112 16.00 -8.12 5.00
N MET A 113 15.24 -8.94 4.27
CA MET A 113 14.67 -10.18 4.81
C MET A 113 15.74 -11.21 5.22
N GLU A 114 16.81 -11.35 4.41
CA GLU A 114 17.92 -12.26 4.72
C GLU A 114 18.78 -11.73 5.89
N SER A 115 18.87 -10.41 6.07
CA SER A 115 19.56 -9.79 7.22
C SER A 115 18.73 -9.78 8.50
N ASN A 116 17.41 -9.97 8.39
CA ASN A 116 16.46 -9.99 9.50
C ASN A 116 15.62 -11.28 9.46
N PRO A 117 16.17 -12.46 9.80
CA PRO A 117 15.49 -13.75 9.61
C PRO A 117 14.17 -13.90 10.37
N THR A 118 14.01 -13.14 11.45
CA THR A 118 12.76 -13.09 12.24
C THR A 118 11.68 -12.26 11.61
N ALA A 119 12.01 -11.39 10.64
CA ALA A 119 11.01 -10.65 9.89
C ALA A 119 10.21 -11.59 8.97
N ASP A 120 8.91 -11.48 8.99
CA ASP A 120 8.01 -12.24 8.13
C ASP A 120 7.59 -11.47 6.87
N MET A 121 7.68 -10.15 6.95
CA MET A 121 7.36 -9.24 5.87
C MET A 121 8.23 -7.99 5.96
N VAL A 122 8.54 -7.38 4.82
CA VAL A 122 9.07 -6.02 4.73
C VAL A 122 8.06 -5.13 4.04
N LEU A 123 7.74 -4.01 4.67
CA LEU A 123 6.88 -2.94 4.17
C LEU A 123 7.67 -1.67 3.95
N ALA A 124 7.20 -0.83 3.01
CA ALA A 124 7.79 0.46 2.73
C ALA A 124 6.73 1.46 2.27
N PRO A 125 6.95 2.77 2.45
CA PRO A 125 6.11 3.78 1.85
C PRO A 125 6.17 3.69 0.33
N LEU A 126 5.06 4.05 -0.32
CA LEU A 126 4.98 4.17 -1.78
C LEU A 126 4.99 5.64 -2.22
N LEU A 127 5.12 5.87 -3.52
CA LEU A 127 4.92 7.16 -4.14
C LEU A 127 3.55 7.20 -4.81
N MET A 128 2.65 8.07 -4.35
CA MET A 128 1.44 8.43 -5.09
C MET A 128 1.87 9.16 -6.35
N TRP A 129 1.63 8.57 -7.52
CA TRP A 129 2.20 9.02 -8.78
C TRP A 129 1.14 9.66 -9.69
N PHE A 130 1.09 10.98 -9.68
CA PHE A 130 0.18 11.80 -10.51
C PHE A 130 0.84 12.24 -11.82
N SER A 131 2.16 12.36 -11.86
CA SER A 131 2.91 12.84 -13.01
C SER A 131 3.22 11.76 -14.07
N TRP A 132 2.58 10.58 -13.98
CA TRP A 132 2.81 9.44 -14.89
C TRP A 132 2.51 9.75 -16.37
N THR A 133 1.64 10.72 -16.65
CA THR A 133 1.33 11.16 -18.01
C THR A 133 2.45 11.97 -18.67
N GLY A 134 3.57 12.21 -17.98
CA GLY A 134 4.65 13.10 -18.44
C GLY A 134 4.35 14.58 -18.25
N ASN A 135 3.17 14.97 -17.77
CA ASN A 135 2.85 16.35 -17.47
C ASN A 135 3.62 16.83 -16.22
N CYS A 136 4.67 17.65 -16.45
CA CYS A 136 5.53 18.17 -15.38
C CYS A 136 4.75 19.03 -14.36
N GLN A 137 3.61 19.60 -14.73
CA GLN A 137 2.75 20.36 -13.82
C GLN A 137 2.19 19.48 -12.69
N ASN A 138 2.09 18.16 -12.90
CA ASN A 138 1.57 17.24 -11.89
C ASN A 138 2.64 16.76 -10.90
N ARG A 139 3.93 17.05 -11.10
CA ARG A 139 5.01 16.60 -10.21
C ARG A 139 4.86 17.08 -8.77
N HIS A 140 4.29 18.25 -8.55
CA HIS A 140 4.04 18.77 -7.20
C HIS A 140 2.96 18.00 -6.44
N LEU A 141 2.17 17.17 -7.13
CA LEU A 141 1.16 16.28 -6.54
C LEU A 141 1.75 14.93 -6.10
N ASP A 142 2.91 14.55 -6.67
CA ASP A 142 3.60 13.31 -6.30
C ASP A 142 4.04 13.40 -4.84
N GLN A 143 3.57 12.47 -4.03
CA GLN A 143 3.84 12.51 -2.60
C GLN A 143 4.00 11.11 -1.99
N PRO A 144 4.83 10.96 -0.95
CA PRO A 144 4.91 9.72 -0.19
C PRO A 144 3.59 9.37 0.48
N TYR A 145 3.24 8.08 0.48
CA TYR A 145 2.07 7.54 1.17
C TYR A 145 2.45 6.32 2.02
N GLY A 146 1.71 6.08 3.09
CA GLY A 146 1.96 4.95 3.99
C GLY A 146 3.02 5.24 5.05
N VAL A 147 3.39 6.49 5.21
CA VAL A 147 4.27 6.97 6.27
C VAL A 147 3.41 7.89 7.15
N GLY A 148 3.41 7.69 8.45
CA GLY A 148 2.56 8.37 9.42
C GLY A 148 2.40 9.88 9.23
N ARG A 149 1.60 10.52 10.06
CA ARG A 149 1.27 11.95 9.96
C ARG A 149 2.50 12.82 9.64
N ASN A 150 2.42 13.68 8.63
CA ASN A 150 3.50 14.58 8.16
C ASN A 150 4.74 13.84 7.59
N GLY A 151 4.57 12.65 6.99
CA GLY A 151 5.67 11.93 6.37
C GLY A 151 6.66 11.29 7.37
N LYS A 152 6.34 11.26 8.66
CA LYS A 152 7.17 10.63 9.70
C LYS A 152 6.48 9.40 10.25
N HIS A 153 6.98 8.24 9.88
CA HIS A 153 6.58 6.96 10.50
C HIS A 153 7.36 6.80 11.81
N PRO A 154 6.70 6.41 12.93
CA PRO A 154 7.41 6.18 14.19
C PRO A 154 8.38 5.01 14.13
N TYR A 155 8.18 4.09 13.20
CA TYR A 155 9.06 2.98 12.93
C TYR A 155 9.68 3.16 11.54
N THR A 156 11.00 3.27 11.48
CA THR A 156 11.76 3.46 10.24
C THR A 156 13.04 2.64 10.30
N ASP A 157 13.29 1.84 9.29
CA ASP A 157 14.42 0.93 9.16
C ASP A 157 14.57 0.03 10.41
N THR A 158 13.45 -0.53 10.86
CA THR A 158 13.39 -1.34 12.09
C THR A 158 12.37 -2.48 12.00
N LEU A 159 12.64 -3.54 12.76
CA LEU A 159 11.70 -4.63 12.97
C LEU A 159 10.66 -4.20 14.00
N VAL A 160 9.39 -4.40 13.69
CA VAL A 160 8.26 -4.06 14.56
C VAL A 160 7.54 -5.35 14.95
N GLU A 161 7.53 -5.61 16.25
CA GLU A 161 6.82 -6.75 16.82
C GLU A 161 5.30 -6.58 16.77
N PRO A 162 4.55 -7.66 16.55
CA PRO A 162 3.07 -7.60 16.59
C PRO A 162 2.59 -7.23 18.01
N PRO A 163 1.45 -6.57 18.18
CA PRO A 163 0.59 -6.02 17.13
C PRO A 163 0.82 -4.51 16.89
N ARG A 164 1.96 -3.95 17.26
CA ARG A 164 2.24 -2.49 17.29
C ARG A 164 2.00 -1.81 15.95
N LEU A 165 2.39 -2.46 14.86
CA LEU A 165 2.20 -1.89 13.52
C LEU A 165 0.73 -1.84 13.12
N LEU A 166 -0.07 -2.85 13.53
CA LEU A 166 -1.50 -2.89 13.30
C LEU A 166 -2.22 -1.71 13.97
N ALA A 167 -1.84 -1.37 15.22
CA ALA A 167 -2.42 -0.22 15.92
C ALA A 167 -2.21 1.10 15.15
N LEU A 168 -1.05 1.26 14.49
CA LEU A 168 -0.79 2.44 13.66
C LEU A 168 -1.65 2.44 12.38
N PHE A 169 -1.73 1.33 11.66
CA PHE A 169 -2.54 1.23 10.46
C PHE A 169 -4.01 1.55 10.74
N LEU A 170 -4.58 0.95 11.78
CA LEU A 170 -5.97 1.23 12.17
C LEU A 170 -6.15 2.68 12.63
N ARG A 171 -5.22 3.24 13.43
CA ARG A 171 -5.34 4.60 13.96
C ARG A 171 -5.30 5.68 12.90
N TYR A 172 -4.44 5.51 11.88
CA TYR A 172 -4.23 6.51 10.84
C TYR A 172 -4.97 6.21 9.54
N GLU A 173 -5.69 5.07 9.49
CA GLU A 173 -6.40 4.61 8.28
C GLU A 173 -5.46 4.58 7.05
N GLN A 174 -4.19 4.25 7.28
CA GLN A 174 -3.15 4.21 6.26
C GLN A 174 -2.79 2.75 5.99
N TYR A 175 -3.29 2.25 4.89
CA TYR A 175 -2.95 0.93 4.38
C TYR A 175 -1.97 1.11 3.23
N ILE A 176 -0.89 0.34 3.27
CA ILE A 176 0.06 0.27 2.17
C ILE A 176 -0.43 -0.89 1.30
N PRO A 177 -1.08 -0.61 0.17
CA PRO A 177 -1.47 -1.68 -0.74
C PRO A 177 -0.21 -2.41 -1.21
N SER A 178 -0.16 -3.03 -2.26
CA SER A 178 0.97 -3.71 -2.90
C SER A 178 2.37 -3.10 -2.58
N GLY A 179 3.43 -3.79 -2.85
CA GLY A 179 4.80 -3.27 -2.68
C GLY A 179 5.56 -3.87 -1.51
N PHE A 180 4.96 -4.72 -0.71
CA PHE A 180 5.67 -5.51 0.29
C PHE A 180 6.39 -6.74 -0.32
N LEU A 181 7.31 -7.31 0.44
CA LEU A 181 7.83 -8.66 0.25
C LEU A 181 7.55 -9.46 1.51
N ALA A 182 6.91 -10.61 1.39
CA ALA A 182 6.58 -11.48 2.51
C ALA A 182 7.11 -12.91 2.30
N LYS A 183 7.37 -13.63 3.38
CA LYS A 183 7.58 -15.08 3.32
C LYS A 183 6.33 -15.75 2.79
N ARG A 184 6.47 -16.71 1.86
CA ARG A 184 5.33 -17.42 1.30
C ARG A 184 4.56 -18.20 2.35
N ASP A 185 5.26 -18.92 3.23
CA ASP A 185 4.65 -19.70 4.31
C ASP A 185 3.81 -18.85 5.27
N VAL A 186 4.21 -17.60 5.51
CA VAL A 186 3.39 -16.64 6.29
C VAL A 186 2.10 -16.29 5.57
N MET A 187 2.17 -16.04 4.25
CA MET A 187 0.96 -15.76 3.46
C MET A 187 0.01 -16.95 3.38
N GLU A 188 0.53 -18.18 3.36
CA GLU A 188 -0.24 -19.40 3.47
C GLU A 188 -0.87 -19.58 4.88
N GLN A 189 -0.11 -19.31 5.95
CA GLN A 189 -0.55 -19.48 7.35
C GLN A 189 -1.58 -18.47 7.82
N ILE A 190 -1.54 -17.22 7.34
CA ILE A 190 -2.57 -16.23 7.67
C ILE A 190 -3.93 -16.59 7.08
N GLY A 191 -3.96 -17.58 6.22
CA GLY A 191 -5.10 -17.97 5.42
C GLY A 191 -5.22 -17.11 4.17
N GLU A 192 -6.08 -17.53 3.28
CA GLU A 192 -6.32 -16.82 2.02
C GLU A 192 -6.84 -15.40 2.23
N TYR A 193 -6.71 -14.56 1.20
CA TYR A 193 -7.42 -13.29 1.14
C TYR A 193 -8.93 -13.55 1.21
N GLU A 194 -9.64 -12.70 1.95
CA GLU A 194 -11.07 -12.84 2.11
C GLU A 194 -11.79 -12.47 0.82
N GLU A 195 -12.33 -13.45 0.09
CA GLU A 195 -12.94 -13.25 -1.24
C GLU A 195 -14.19 -12.35 -1.23
N GLN A 196 -14.76 -12.05 -0.07
CA GLN A 196 -15.82 -11.04 0.06
C GLN A 196 -15.32 -9.62 -0.23
N PHE A 197 -14.01 -9.35 -0.12
CA PHE A 197 -13.39 -8.08 -0.47
C PHE A 197 -12.90 -8.11 -1.92
N ARG A 198 -13.83 -7.91 -2.85
CA ARG A 198 -13.55 -8.02 -4.29
C ARG A 198 -12.77 -6.83 -4.85
N ASP A 199 -13.19 -5.60 -4.48
CA ASP A 199 -12.76 -4.36 -5.13
C ASP A 199 -12.00 -3.41 -4.19
N ALA A 200 -12.22 -3.52 -2.87
CA ALA A 200 -11.59 -2.67 -1.87
C ALA A 200 -11.19 -3.46 -0.62
N TYR A 201 -10.22 -2.95 0.14
CA TYR A 201 -9.76 -3.48 1.43
C TYR A 201 -9.15 -4.89 1.42
N SER A 202 -8.97 -5.53 0.26
CA SER A 202 -8.34 -6.85 0.15
C SER A 202 -6.95 -6.89 0.79
N ASP A 203 -6.11 -5.92 0.47
CA ASP A 203 -4.77 -5.71 1.02
C ASP A 203 -4.80 -5.32 2.51
N ALA A 204 -5.73 -4.45 2.91
CA ALA A 204 -5.91 -4.05 4.30
C ALA A 204 -6.25 -5.25 5.20
N VAL A 205 -7.09 -6.15 4.72
CA VAL A 205 -7.44 -7.40 5.41
C VAL A 205 -6.22 -8.29 5.61
N ALA A 206 -5.41 -8.49 4.55
CA ALA A 206 -4.18 -9.27 4.65
C ALA A 206 -3.19 -8.65 5.64
N LEU A 207 -3.04 -7.31 5.62
CA LEU A 207 -2.20 -6.60 6.58
C LEU A 207 -2.69 -6.73 8.02
N VAL A 208 -4.00 -6.71 8.27
CA VAL A 208 -4.55 -7.00 9.61
C VAL A 208 -4.12 -8.39 10.09
N LYS A 209 -4.26 -9.41 9.23
CA LYS A 209 -3.89 -10.79 9.56
C LYS A 209 -2.40 -10.92 9.87
N VAL A 210 -1.54 -10.37 8.99
CA VAL A 210 -0.08 -10.42 9.17
C VAL A 210 0.34 -9.62 10.40
N CYS A 211 0.00 -8.34 10.48
CA CYS A 211 0.49 -7.44 11.53
C CYS A 211 -0.06 -7.76 12.93
N LEU A 212 -1.12 -8.58 13.02
CA LEU A 212 -1.60 -9.09 14.31
C LEU A 212 -0.67 -10.18 14.88
N LYS A 213 0.03 -10.94 14.03
CA LYS A 213 0.73 -12.17 14.42
C LYS A 213 2.21 -12.20 14.10
N SER A 214 2.66 -11.42 13.13
CA SER A 214 3.99 -11.54 12.53
C SER A 214 4.83 -10.29 12.73
N PRO A 215 6.15 -10.45 12.98
CA PRO A 215 7.09 -9.33 12.97
C PRO A 215 7.26 -8.78 11.56
N VAL A 216 7.20 -7.46 11.43
CA VAL A 216 7.28 -6.77 10.14
C VAL A 216 8.41 -5.75 10.16
N TYR A 217 9.31 -5.83 9.18
CA TYR A 217 10.33 -4.80 9.00
C TYR A 217 9.73 -3.62 8.23
N VAL A 218 9.84 -2.42 8.78
CA VAL A 218 9.38 -1.18 8.16
C VAL A 218 10.57 -0.42 7.61
N SER A 219 10.65 -0.28 6.29
CA SER A 219 11.74 0.44 5.62
C SER A 219 11.39 1.90 5.37
N SER A 220 12.42 2.78 5.36
CA SER A 220 12.31 4.18 4.92
C SER A 220 12.34 4.35 3.40
N LYS A 221 12.74 3.30 2.68
CA LYS A 221 12.90 3.34 1.22
C LYS A 221 11.56 3.32 0.51
N ARG A 222 11.58 3.72 -0.75
CA ARG A 222 10.40 3.72 -1.62
C ARG A 222 10.74 2.96 -2.89
N TRP A 223 10.01 1.90 -3.15
CA TRP A 223 10.25 1.01 -4.28
C TRP A 223 9.05 0.87 -5.21
N TYR A 224 7.95 1.58 -4.92
CA TYR A 224 6.66 1.39 -5.55
C TYR A 224 6.06 2.74 -5.94
N ARG A 225 5.58 2.85 -7.18
CA ARG A 225 4.82 3.96 -7.72
C ARG A 225 3.37 3.54 -7.88
N TYR A 226 2.51 4.12 -7.06
CA TYR A 226 1.08 3.94 -7.11
C TYR A 226 0.47 4.96 -8.07
N ARG A 227 0.01 4.49 -9.23
CA ARG A 227 -0.51 5.33 -10.30
C ARG A 227 -1.88 5.91 -9.93
N LYS A 228 -2.07 7.20 -10.11
CA LYS A 228 -3.34 7.89 -9.87
C LYS A 228 -4.03 8.19 -11.17
N HIS A 229 -5.12 7.47 -11.46
CA HIS A 229 -5.94 7.62 -12.66
C HIS A 229 -7.43 7.42 -12.35
N THR A 230 -8.28 7.84 -13.29
CA THR A 230 -9.75 7.89 -13.10
C THR A 230 -10.45 6.53 -13.28
N ALA A 231 -9.74 5.54 -13.83
CA ALA A 231 -10.27 4.17 -13.98
C ALA A 231 -9.94 3.27 -12.79
N SER A 232 -9.15 3.73 -11.78
CA SER A 232 -8.79 2.90 -10.62
C SER A 232 -10.00 2.60 -9.74
N ASN A 233 -10.03 1.41 -9.13
CA ASN A 233 -11.09 0.99 -8.20
C ASN A 233 -11.31 2.01 -7.07
N THR A 234 -10.22 2.56 -6.51
CA THR A 234 -10.29 3.60 -5.47
C THR A 234 -10.98 4.88 -5.96
N TYR A 235 -10.72 5.30 -7.19
CA TYR A 235 -11.39 6.49 -7.77
C TYR A 235 -12.87 6.20 -8.04
N LEU A 236 -13.18 5.05 -8.61
CA LEU A 236 -14.57 4.66 -8.93
C LEU A 236 -15.43 4.47 -7.67
N SER A 237 -14.88 3.85 -6.61
CA SER A 237 -15.55 3.73 -5.30
C SER A 237 -15.92 5.10 -4.75
N ARG A 238 -14.97 6.04 -4.78
CA ARG A 238 -15.22 7.44 -4.38
C ARG A 238 -16.26 8.13 -5.23
N LEU A 239 -16.18 7.99 -6.55
CA LEU A 239 -17.13 8.61 -7.50
C LEU A 239 -18.56 8.11 -7.26
N HIS A 240 -18.71 6.83 -6.92
CA HIS A 240 -20.01 6.20 -6.66
C HIS A 240 -20.47 6.32 -5.21
N GLY A 241 -19.70 6.97 -4.33
CA GLY A 241 -20.05 7.15 -2.92
C GLY A 241 -20.06 5.88 -2.08
N LYS A 242 -19.33 4.83 -2.50
CA LYS A 242 -19.29 3.52 -1.82
C LYS A 242 -18.31 3.46 -0.65
N GLU A 243 -17.41 4.45 -0.51
CA GLU A 243 -16.32 4.44 0.47
C GLU A 243 -16.80 4.18 1.91
N ASP A 244 -17.91 4.78 2.33
CA ASP A 244 -18.43 4.63 3.70
C ASP A 244 -19.01 3.23 3.94
N GLU A 245 -19.67 2.62 2.95
CA GLU A 245 -20.20 1.25 3.02
C GLU A 245 -19.06 0.23 3.05
N GLU A 246 -18.10 0.34 2.14
CA GLU A 246 -16.91 -0.52 2.08
C GLU A 246 -16.10 -0.45 3.37
N GLN A 247 -15.92 0.75 3.93
CA GLN A 247 -15.26 0.93 5.23
C GLN A 247 -16.03 0.26 6.37
N GLN A 248 -17.37 0.35 6.37
CA GLN A 248 -18.21 -0.31 7.39
C GLN A 248 -18.06 -1.83 7.31
N ILE A 249 -18.08 -2.42 6.09
CA ILE A 249 -17.89 -3.86 5.89
C ILE A 249 -16.52 -4.28 6.41
N TYR A 250 -15.47 -3.54 6.05
CA TYR A 250 -14.11 -3.81 6.51
C TYR A 250 -14.00 -3.76 8.05
N LEU A 251 -14.50 -2.71 8.69
CA LEU A 251 -14.39 -2.56 10.15
C LEU A 251 -15.21 -3.62 10.91
N ASN A 252 -16.36 -4.00 10.40
CA ASN A 252 -17.14 -5.11 10.97
C ASN A 252 -16.37 -6.44 10.86
N TRP A 253 -15.71 -6.68 9.73
CA TRP A 253 -14.86 -7.85 9.54
C TRP A 253 -13.67 -7.83 10.53
N VAL A 254 -12.97 -6.70 10.69
CA VAL A 254 -11.87 -6.58 11.66
C VAL A 254 -12.32 -6.90 13.07
N ALA A 255 -13.49 -6.39 13.50
CA ALA A 255 -14.03 -6.66 14.82
C ALA A 255 -14.37 -8.15 15.01
N ALA A 256 -14.98 -8.78 14.00
CA ALA A 256 -15.28 -10.20 14.01
C ALA A 256 -13.99 -11.05 14.06
N TYR A 257 -12.97 -10.68 13.26
CA TYR A 257 -11.68 -11.34 13.26
C TYR A 257 -10.97 -11.21 14.61
N PHE A 258 -10.99 -10.03 15.25
CA PHE A 258 -10.44 -9.85 16.59
C PHE A 258 -11.12 -10.75 17.62
N ASN A 259 -12.43 -10.89 17.57
CA ASN A 259 -13.17 -11.80 18.44
C ASN A 259 -12.78 -13.26 18.18
N GLN A 260 -12.69 -13.68 16.91
CA GLN A 260 -12.26 -15.03 16.52
C GLN A 260 -10.84 -15.34 17.01
N GLN A 261 -9.90 -14.38 16.88
CA GLN A 261 -8.51 -14.50 17.33
C GLN A 261 -8.34 -14.28 18.83
N LYS A 262 -9.42 -13.98 19.58
CA LYS A 262 -9.43 -13.70 21.03
C LYS A 262 -8.43 -12.58 21.40
N VAL A 263 -8.39 -11.51 20.58
CA VAL A 263 -7.52 -10.35 20.82
C VAL A 263 -7.89 -9.69 22.14
N GLN A 264 -6.89 -9.53 23.04
CA GLN A 264 -7.06 -8.90 24.35
C GLN A 264 -6.34 -7.55 24.45
N ASP A 265 -5.67 -7.10 23.39
CA ASP A 265 -4.95 -5.83 23.38
C ASP A 265 -5.92 -4.65 23.55
N PRO A 266 -5.83 -3.88 24.67
CA PRO A 266 -6.80 -2.83 24.96
C PRO A 266 -6.72 -1.66 23.98
N GLU A 267 -5.54 -1.42 23.39
CA GLU A 267 -5.34 -0.35 22.41
C GLU A 267 -6.03 -0.68 21.11
N LEU A 268 -5.86 -1.90 20.59
CA LEU A 268 -6.54 -2.37 19.37
C LEU A 268 -8.07 -2.35 19.54
N LEU A 269 -8.58 -2.87 20.65
CA LEU A 269 -10.00 -2.88 20.94
C LEU A 269 -10.58 -1.46 21.06
N LYS A 270 -9.85 -0.53 21.68
CA LYS A 270 -10.25 0.88 21.76
C LYS A 270 -10.29 1.54 20.38
N ILE A 271 -9.28 1.28 19.52
CA ILE A 271 -9.21 1.85 18.18
C ILE A 271 -10.39 1.36 17.34
N ILE A 272 -10.60 0.04 17.25
CA ILE A 272 -11.66 -0.52 16.41
C ILE A 272 -13.06 -0.08 16.88
N ASN A 273 -13.33 -0.05 18.19
CA ASN A 273 -14.60 0.43 18.74
C ASN A 273 -14.83 1.92 18.39
N LYS A 274 -13.80 2.75 18.45
CA LYS A 274 -13.88 4.17 18.06
C LYS A 274 -14.18 4.31 16.57
N MET A 275 -13.54 3.52 15.71
CA MET A 275 -13.78 3.55 14.25
C MET A 275 -15.19 3.10 13.91
N LEU A 276 -15.67 2.00 14.49
CA LEU A 276 -17.05 1.52 14.34
C LEU A 276 -18.08 2.55 14.82
N PHE A 277 -17.82 3.19 15.96
CA PHE A 277 -18.68 4.26 16.43
C PHE A 277 -18.79 5.42 15.45
N ARG A 278 -17.66 5.85 14.87
CA ARG A 278 -17.61 6.92 13.86
C ARG A 278 -18.36 6.56 12.58
N CYS A 279 -18.24 5.32 12.10
CA CYS A 279 -18.99 4.85 10.94
C CYS A 279 -20.49 4.83 11.18
N ARG A 280 -20.95 4.45 12.38
CA ARG A 280 -22.38 4.48 12.76
C ARG A 280 -22.93 5.88 12.98
N HIS A 281 -22.07 6.90 13.14
CA HIS A 281 -22.44 8.29 13.42
C HIS A 281 -21.80 9.28 12.44
N PRO A 282 -22.18 9.26 11.15
CA PRO A 282 -21.54 10.04 10.11
C PRO A 282 -21.59 11.56 10.34
N ARG A 283 -22.65 12.06 11.02
CA ARG A 283 -22.75 13.47 11.39
C ARG A 283 -21.67 13.90 12.38
N LEU A 284 -21.32 13.06 13.36
CA LEU A 284 -20.23 13.33 14.31
C LEU A 284 -18.88 13.27 13.60
N ARG A 285 -18.68 12.33 12.67
CA ARG A 285 -17.48 12.25 11.82
C ARG A 285 -17.29 13.53 11.00
N SER A 286 -18.37 14.07 10.43
CA SER A 286 -18.32 15.33 9.68
C SER A 286 -17.96 16.52 10.57
N LEU A 287 -18.50 16.60 11.79
CA LEU A 287 -18.16 17.65 12.76
C LEU A 287 -16.69 17.57 13.20
N GLU A 288 -16.20 16.37 13.54
CA GLU A 288 -14.78 16.18 13.90
C GLU A 288 -13.84 16.59 12.75
N ARG A 289 -14.19 16.22 11.50
CA ARG A 289 -13.42 16.59 10.31
C ARG A 289 -13.40 18.10 10.11
N ASN A 290 -14.55 18.78 10.24
CA ASN A 290 -14.64 20.23 10.10
C ASN A 290 -13.88 20.98 11.20
N LEU A 291 -13.96 20.52 12.44
CA LEU A 291 -13.17 21.06 13.57
C LEU A 291 -11.67 20.89 13.31
N PHE A 292 -11.27 19.75 12.81
CA PHE A 292 -9.86 19.47 12.47
C PHE A 292 -9.35 20.40 11.37
N TYR A 293 -10.11 20.56 10.27
CA TYR A 293 -9.76 21.49 9.17
C TYR A 293 -9.70 22.95 9.62
N THR A 294 -10.59 23.36 10.51
CA THR A 294 -10.56 24.73 11.06
C THR A 294 -9.38 24.96 11.99
N THR A 295 -9.01 23.98 12.82
CA THR A 295 -7.83 24.08 13.70
C THR A 295 -6.51 24.00 12.90
N GLU A 296 -6.42 23.17 11.86
CA GLU A 296 -5.22 23.13 11.01
C GLU A 296 -5.05 24.42 10.19
N LYS A 297 -6.14 24.96 9.61
CA LYS A 297 -6.10 26.28 8.96
C LYS A 297 -5.71 27.39 9.93
N ALA A 298 -6.27 27.39 11.14
CA ALA A 298 -5.91 28.36 12.18
C ALA A 298 -4.43 28.22 12.57
N PHE A 299 -3.92 27.01 12.73
CA PHE A 299 -2.51 26.76 13.04
C PHE A 299 -1.55 27.18 11.92
N HIS A 300 -1.92 26.96 10.65
CA HIS A 300 -1.15 27.46 9.50
C HIS A 300 -1.17 28.98 9.41
N TYR A 301 -2.31 29.60 9.73
CA TYR A 301 -2.45 31.05 9.77
C TYR A 301 -1.59 31.67 10.87
N VAL A 302 -1.61 31.08 12.08
CA VAL A 302 -0.76 31.51 13.20
C VAL A 302 0.73 31.34 12.88
N LYS A 303 1.13 30.22 12.25
CA LYS A 303 2.52 30.03 11.78
C LYS A 303 2.94 31.10 10.76
N ARG A 304 2.08 31.46 9.81
CA ARG A 304 2.39 32.53 8.85
C ARG A 304 2.54 33.90 9.51
N ILE A 305 1.68 34.22 10.47
CA ILE A 305 1.80 35.46 11.25
C ILE A 305 3.10 35.46 12.08
N PHE A 306 3.41 34.37 12.73
CA PHE A 306 4.64 34.26 13.54
C PHE A 306 5.90 34.38 12.67
N TRP A 307 5.93 33.74 11.51
CA TRP A 307 7.02 33.87 10.54
C TRP A 307 7.16 35.29 9.99
N PHE A 308 6.05 35.95 9.70
CA PHE A 308 6.01 37.35 9.27
C PHE A 308 6.56 38.30 10.38
N LEU A 309 6.18 38.11 11.63
CA LEU A 309 6.68 38.89 12.77
C LEU A 309 8.17 38.69 12.99
N ILE A 310 8.69 37.47 12.90
CA ILE A 310 10.13 37.18 12.99
C ILE A 310 10.90 37.89 11.88
N ASN A 311 10.39 37.91 10.66
CA ASN A 311 11.08 38.58 9.55
C ASN A 311 11.03 40.11 9.70
N LEU A 312 9.95 40.67 10.22
CA LEU A 312 9.87 42.11 10.56
C LEU A 312 10.90 42.51 11.66
N GLN A 313 11.08 41.69 12.67
CA GLN A 313 12.11 41.91 13.69
C GLN A 313 13.54 41.80 13.10
N ARG A 314 13.79 40.84 12.21
CA ARG A 314 15.09 40.73 11.52
C ARG A 314 15.39 41.95 10.62
N GLN A 315 14.39 42.48 9.90
CA GLN A 315 14.57 43.67 9.10
C GLN A 315 14.86 44.91 9.97
N LYS A 316 14.16 45.08 11.10
CA LYS A 316 14.43 46.17 12.02
C LYS A 316 15.83 46.11 12.64
N SER A 317 16.34 44.92 12.99
CA SER A 317 17.70 44.76 13.52
C SER A 317 18.77 45.04 12.48
N LEU A 318 18.54 44.77 11.20
CA LEU A 318 19.48 45.09 10.07
C LEU A 318 19.52 46.60 9.81
N HIS A 319 18.39 47.31 9.89
CA HIS A 319 18.40 48.79 9.75
C HIS A 319 19.03 49.51 10.92
N THR A 320 18.97 48.96 12.14
CA THR A 320 19.61 49.53 13.34
C THR A 320 21.13 49.36 13.33
N GLN A 321 21.67 48.39 12.59
CA GLN A 321 23.12 48.19 12.40
C GLN A 321 23.71 49.03 11.28
N GLN A 322 22.93 49.43 10.29
CA GLN A 322 23.38 50.30 9.17
C GLN A 322 23.35 51.80 9.54
N GLY A 323 22.63 52.20 10.57
CA GLY A 323 22.56 53.60 11.04
C GLY A 323 23.60 53.95 12.10
N LYS A 324 24.58 53.08 12.41
CA LYS A 324 25.68 53.27 13.34
C LYS A 324 27.07 53.21 12.68
N LYS A 325 27.15 53.41 11.39
CA LYS A 325 28.44 53.66 10.67
C LYS A 325 28.50 55.06 10.12
#